data_24c6835f72a4aefa170014ab1d2acdde
#
_entry.id   24c6835f72a4aefa170014ab1d2acdde
#
_cell.length_a   1.000
_cell.length_b   1.000
_cell.length_c   1.000
_cell.angle_alpha   90.00
_cell.angle_beta   90.00
_cell.angle_gamma   90.00
#
_symmetry.space_group_name_H-M   'P 1'
#
loop_
_entity.id
_entity.type
_entity.pdbx_description
1 polymer ?
#
loop_
_entity_poly.entity_id
_entity_poly.type
_entity_poly.pdbx_seq_one_letter_code
_entity_poly.pdbx_strand_id
1 'polypeptide(L)'
;MIFVTVGTQPNGFLRCLQEVEMLIGKYGITEEIVAQIGNTDFETNKFTTIRFTGENEFKKYIKNASVVISHAGSGALFNSIKAGKKVIAMARLHEFNEMADNHQIELVKKLSDGGYIIDGTYSLVEAWPKLEGFVPRNNDFKCEIVPVLDRWISAWMEQEGRRRSEERRVGKECRSRWSPYH
;
A
#
# COMPACT_ATOMS: atom_id res chain seq x y z
N MET A 1 8.52 19.39 1.41
CA MET A 1 9.02 18.31 2.28
C MET A 1 9.01 16.98 1.56
N ILE A 2 9.95 16.08 1.88
CA ILE A 2 9.97 14.69 1.41
C ILE A 2 9.32 13.83 2.49
N PHE A 3 8.39 12.98 2.13
CA PHE A 3 7.79 12.04 3.06
C PHE A 3 8.30 10.62 2.78
N VAL A 4 8.83 9.98 3.82
CA VAL A 4 9.33 8.59 3.77
C VAL A 4 8.39 7.71 4.58
N THR A 5 8.02 6.55 4.07
CA THR A 5 7.25 5.57 4.83
C THR A 5 7.75 4.14 4.60
N VAL A 6 8.09 3.48 5.67
CA VAL A 6 8.53 2.08 5.64
C VAL A 6 7.40 1.10 6.02
N GLY A 7 6.20 1.64 6.28
CA GLY A 7 5.03 0.83 6.63
C GLY A 7 4.99 0.39 8.09
N THR A 8 4.12 -0.57 8.39
CA THR A 8 3.81 -1.02 9.75
C THR A 8 4.13 -2.49 9.99
N GLN A 9 4.81 -3.15 9.06
CA GLN A 9 5.20 -4.55 9.19
C GLN A 9 6.08 -4.76 10.43
N PRO A 10 5.99 -5.92 11.12
CA PRO A 10 6.84 -6.25 12.26
C PRO A 10 8.33 -6.21 11.93
N ASN A 11 8.69 -6.68 10.73
CA ASN A 11 10.06 -6.61 10.26
C ASN A 11 10.41 -5.16 9.93
N GLY A 12 11.50 -4.67 10.52
CA GLY A 12 12.03 -3.35 10.20
C GLY A 12 12.41 -3.23 8.72
N PHE A 13 12.64 -2.00 8.27
CA PHE A 13 13.13 -1.72 6.91
C PHE A 13 14.32 -0.76 6.97
N LEU A 14 15.36 -1.22 7.65
CA LEU A 14 16.57 -0.44 7.92
C LEU A 14 17.25 0.05 6.63
N ARG A 15 17.34 -0.81 5.62
CA ARG A 15 17.95 -0.49 4.32
C ARG A 15 17.34 0.76 3.69
N CYS A 16 16.02 0.91 3.73
CA CYS A 16 15.36 2.09 3.18
C CYS A 16 15.81 3.39 3.88
N LEU A 17 15.88 3.38 5.20
CA LEU A 17 16.26 4.57 5.97
C LEU A 17 17.77 4.90 5.80
N GLN A 18 18.62 3.89 5.68
CA GLN A 18 20.04 4.07 5.37
C GLN A 18 20.23 4.67 3.97
N GLU A 19 19.48 4.20 2.99
CA GLU A 19 19.48 4.78 1.63
C GLU A 19 19.01 6.24 1.62
N VAL A 20 18.04 6.61 2.46
CA VAL A 20 17.63 8.02 2.64
C VAL A 20 18.79 8.86 3.21
N GLU A 21 19.54 8.36 4.18
CA GLU A 21 20.72 9.07 4.68
C GLU A 21 21.81 9.23 3.62
N MET A 22 22.02 8.19 2.81
CA MET A 22 22.96 8.26 1.67
C MET A 22 22.50 9.28 0.62
N LEU A 23 21.21 9.37 0.36
CA LEU A 23 20.63 10.39 -0.52
C LEU A 23 20.95 11.81 -0.04
N ILE A 24 20.73 12.09 1.26
CA ILE A 24 21.02 13.40 1.86
C ILE A 24 22.49 13.75 1.67
N GLY A 25 23.38 12.81 1.97
CA GLY A 25 24.82 13.01 1.84
C GLY A 25 25.29 13.23 0.40
N LYS A 26 24.74 12.46 -0.54
CA LYS A 26 25.17 12.51 -1.94
C LYS A 26 24.64 13.73 -2.72
N TYR A 27 23.37 14.06 -2.50
CA TYR A 27 22.71 15.11 -3.28
C TYR A 27 22.53 16.43 -2.51
N GLY A 28 22.99 16.51 -1.26
CA GLY A 28 22.90 17.72 -0.44
C GLY A 28 21.43 18.16 -0.24
N ILE A 29 20.53 17.22 0.00
CA ILE A 29 19.09 17.51 0.16
C ILE A 29 18.91 18.39 1.39
N THR A 30 18.38 19.61 1.17
CA THR A 30 18.09 20.59 2.23
C THR A 30 16.60 20.67 2.55
N GLU A 31 15.77 20.01 1.75
CA GLU A 31 14.34 19.95 1.97
C GLU A 31 14.04 19.12 3.24
N GLU A 32 13.07 19.58 4.03
CA GLU A 32 12.61 18.86 5.21
C GLU A 32 12.21 17.41 4.85
N ILE A 33 12.71 16.45 5.63
CA ILE A 33 12.35 15.04 5.49
C ILE A 33 11.66 14.56 6.75
N VAL A 34 10.47 13.96 6.60
CA VAL A 34 9.75 13.28 7.67
C VAL A 34 9.61 11.80 7.31
N ALA A 35 10.09 10.91 8.17
CA ALA A 35 10.08 9.48 7.96
C ALA A 35 9.20 8.75 8.98
N GLN A 36 8.18 8.04 8.50
CA GLN A 36 7.45 7.05 9.30
C GLN A 36 8.23 5.74 9.29
N ILE A 37 8.86 5.44 10.44
CA ILE A 37 9.80 4.32 10.57
C ILE A 37 9.17 3.01 11.07
N GLY A 38 7.90 3.05 11.52
CA GLY A 38 7.18 1.86 12.01
C GLY A 38 7.91 1.12 13.12
N ASN A 39 8.12 -0.17 12.91
CA ASN A 39 8.87 -1.05 13.83
C ASN A 39 10.39 -1.08 13.57
N THR A 40 10.89 -0.24 12.67
CA THR A 40 12.33 -0.16 12.41
C THR A 40 13.03 0.52 13.58
N ASP A 41 14.06 -0.13 14.11
CA ASP A 41 14.93 0.47 15.10
C ASP A 41 16.00 1.29 14.37
N PHE A 42 15.83 2.62 14.41
CA PHE A 42 16.65 3.56 13.65
C PHE A 42 16.69 4.92 14.34
N GLU A 43 17.88 5.42 14.55
CA GLU A 43 18.15 6.74 15.11
C GLU A 43 18.94 7.58 14.12
N THR A 44 18.55 8.83 13.94
CA THR A 44 19.24 9.78 13.05
C THR A 44 19.02 11.20 13.53
N ASN A 45 19.97 12.07 13.23
CA ASN A 45 19.84 13.52 13.40
C ASN A 45 19.67 14.27 12.05
N LYS A 46 19.59 13.52 10.94
CA LYS A 46 19.53 14.12 9.60
C LYS A 46 18.09 14.43 9.15
N PHE A 47 17.10 13.79 9.76
CA PHE A 47 15.68 14.01 9.45
C PHE A 47 14.77 13.62 10.62
N THR A 48 13.54 14.10 10.57
CA THR A 48 12.53 13.81 11.60
C THR A 48 11.97 12.40 11.43
N THR A 49 11.97 11.63 12.51
CA THR A 49 11.38 10.29 12.54
C THR A 49 10.11 10.26 13.38
N ILE A 50 9.10 9.55 12.89
CA ILE A 50 7.87 9.22 13.62
C ILE A 50 7.64 7.72 13.54
N ARG A 51 7.21 7.09 14.62
CA ARG A 51 7.00 5.63 14.60
C ARG A 51 5.77 5.27 13.78
N PHE A 52 4.62 5.77 14.20
CA PHE A 52 3.32 5.50 13.55
C PHE A 52 2.54 6.79 13.44
N THR A 53 1.62 6.82 12.48
CA THR A 53 0.71 7.95 12.29
C THR A 53 -0.70 7.43 11.98
N GLY A 54 -1.71 8.20 12.37
CA GLY A 54 -3.09 7.92 12.02
C GLY A 54 -3.37 8.16 10.54
N GLU A 55 -4.43 7.55 10.01
CA GLU A 55 -4.78 7.62 8.58
C GLU A 55 -4.90 9.05 8.05
N ASN A 56 -5.55 9.93 8.83
CA ASN A 56 -5.74 11.34 8.42
C ASN A 56 -4.41 12.11 8.36
N GLU A 57 -3.53 11.84 9.29
CA GLU A 57 -2.22 12.47 9.37
C GLU A 57 -1.30 11.94 8.27
N PHE A 58 -1.32 10.64 8.01
CA PHE A 58 -0.64 10.01 6.89
C PHE A 58 -1.02 10.66 5.55
N LYS A 59 -2.32 10.86 5.32
CA LYS A 59 -2.82 11.55 4.12
C LYS A 59 -2.35 13.01 4.05
N LYS A 60 -2.22 13.70 5.20
CA LYS A 60 -1.67 15.07 5.24
C LYS A 60 -0.20 15.09 4.86
N TYR A 61 0.62 14.15 5.36
CA TYR A 61 2.03 14.04 4.98
C TYR A 61 2.16 13.81 3.46
N ILE A 62 1.41 12.87 2.90
CA ILE A 62 1.40 12.64 1.46
C ILE A 62 1.00 13.91 0.70
N LYS A 63 -0.07 14.58 1.12
CA LYS A 63 -0.55 15.80 0.44
C LYS A 63 0.48 16.91 0.42
N ASN A 64 1.24 17.09 1.50
CA ASN A 64 2.23 18.15 1.65
C ASN A 64 3.60 17.78 1.05
N ALA A 65 3.82 16.51 0.73
CA ALA A 65 5.08 16.06 0.18
C ALA A 65 5.27 16.53 -1.27
N SER A 66 6.49 16.94 -1.60
CA SER A 66 7.01 17.13 -2.96
C SER A 66 7.34 15.79 -3.61
N VAL A 67 7.94 14.88 -2.81
CA VAL A 67 8.31 13.53 -3.18
C VAL A 67 7.92 12.59 -2.04
N VAL A 68 7.43 11.40 -2.39
CA VAL A 68 7.18 10.31 -1.44
C VAL A 68 8.14 9.16 -1.73
N ILE A 69 8.89 8.74 -0.70
CA ILE A 69 9.67 7.50 -0.73
C ILE A 69 8.87 6.47 0.07
N SER A 70 8.51 5.37 -0.57
CA SER A 70 7.60 4.39 0.03
C SER A 70 8.15 2.98 -0.09
N HIS A 71 8.01 2.21 1.00
CA HIS A 71 8.02 0.74 0.85
C HIS A 71 6.92 0.35 -0.14
N ALA A 72 7.09 -0.73 -0.85
CA ALA A 72 6.13 -1.15 -1.88
C ALA A 72 4.80 -1.71 -1.32
N GLY A 73 4.30 -1.17 -0.21
CA GLY A 73 2.98 -1.48 0.32
C GLY A 73 1.88 -0.82 -0.52
N SER A 74 0.92 -1.62 -1.01
CA SER A 74 -0.13 -1.15 -1.93
C SER A 74 -0.89 0.07 -1.41
N GLY A 75 -1.26 0.10 -0.12
CA GLY A 75 -1.98 1.22 0.48
C GLY A 75 -1.22 2.54 0.42
N ALA A 76 0.08 2.54 0.76
CA ALA A 76 0.91 3.74 0.71
C ALA A 76 1.14 4.20 -0.74
N LEU A 77 1.45 3.26 -1.64
CA LEU A 77 1.65 3.56 -3.06
C LEU A 77 0.41 4.16 -3.69
N PHE A 78 -0.75 3.50 -3.57
CA PHE A 78 -1.99 3.99 -4.18
C PHE A 78 -2.45 5.33 -3.62
N ASN A 79 -2.30 5.58 -2.31
CA ASN A 79 -2.60 6.89 -1.74
C ASN A 79 -1.70 7.99 -2.32
N SER A 80 -0.40 7.70 -2.49
CA SER A 80 0.58 8.66 -3.02
C SER A 80 0.35 8.94 -4.51
N ILE A 81 0.13 7.89 -5.29
CA ILE A 81 -0.19 7.97 -6.71
C ILE A 81 -1.52 8.75 -6.89
N LYS A 82 -2.57 8.41 -6.14
CA LYS A 82 -3.86 9.10 -6.19
C LYS A 82 -3.77 10.58 -5.83
N ALA A 83 -2.81 10.95 -5.00
CA ALA A 83 -2.52 12.34 -4.68
C ALA A 83 -1.65 13.05 -5.75
N GLY A 84 -1.32 12.39 -6.86
CA GLY A 84 -0.52 12.94 -7.95
C GLY A 84 0.94 13.22 -7.56
N LYS A 85 1.48 12.49 -6.58
CA LYS A 85 2.83 12.73 -6.08
C LYS A 85 3.88 11.99 -6.90
N LYS A 86 5.09 12.58 -6.97
CA LYS A 86 6.28 11.85 -7.44
C LYS A 86 6.63 10.81 -6.38
N VAL A 87 6.67 9.55 -6.76
CA VAL A 87 6.90 8.44 -5.84
C VAL A 87 8.12 7.65 -6.27
N ILE A 88 9.03 7.40 -5.33
CA ILE A 88 10.06 6.36 -5.46
C ILE A 88 9.64 5.21 -4.57
N ALA A 89 9.48 4.04 -5.13
CA ALA A 89 9.14 2.84 -4.38
C ALA A 89 10.35 1.93 -4.20
N MET A 90 10.58 1.50 -2.97
CA MET A 90 11.63 0.57 -2.60
C MET A 90 11.00 -0.72 -2.09
N ALA A 91 11.01 -1.78 -2.88
CA ALA A 91 10.47 -3.06 -2.43
C ALA A 91 11.31 -3.66 -1.31
N ARG A 92 10.63 -4.32 -0.37
CA ARG A 92 11.26 -5.19 0.62
C ARG A 92 11.69 -6.49 -0.06
N LEU A 93 12.84 -6.99 0.28
CA LEU A 93 13.46 -8.15 -0.35
C LEU A 93 13.58 -9.31 0.64
N HIS A 94 13.24 -10.51 0.19
CA HIS A 94 13.39 -11.73 0.97
C HIS A 94 14.86 -12.00 1.33
N GLU A 95 15.78 -11.71 0.43
CA GLU A 95 17.22 -11.91 0.63
C GLU A 95 17.82 -11.10 1.80
N PHE A 96 17.13 -10.01 2.20
CA PHE A 96 17.51 -9.20 3.37
C PHE A 96 16.62 -9.47 4.60
N ASN A 97 15.83 -10.55 4.58
CA ASN A 97 14.86 -10.88 5.64
C ASN A 97 13.85 -9.76 5.93
N GLU A 98 13.57 -8.90 4.95
CA GLU A 98 12.64 -7.78 5.06
C GLU A 98 11.20 -8.22 4.83
N MET A 99 11.00 -9.33 4.12
CA MET A 99 9.69 -9.91 3.80
C MET A 99 9.78 -11.42 3.54
N ALA A 100 8.65 -12.12 3.66
CA ALA A 100 8.58 -13.56 3.45
C ALA A 100 8.76 -13.99 1.97
N ASP A 101 8.44 -13.09 1.04
CA ASP A 101 8.51 -13.32 -0.41
C ASP A 101 8.86 -12.02 -1.17
N ASN A 102 8.95 -12.13 -2.49
CA ASN A 102 9.34 -11.03 -3.37
C ASN A 102 8.18 -10.42 -4.19
N HIS A 103 6.92 -10.64 -3.79
CA HIS A 103 5.76 -10.15 -4.56
C HIS A 103 5.70 -8.61 -4.71
N GLN A 104 6.34 -7.88 -3.80
CA GLN A 104 6.42 -6.41 -3.90
C GLN A 104 7.22 -5.94 -5.13
N ILE A 105 8.20 -6.73 -5.57
CA ILE A 105 8.99 -6.41 -6.79
C ILE A 105 8.08 -6.36 -8.01
N GLU A 106 7.17 -7.32 -8.15
CA GLU A 106 6.24 -7.34 -9.28
C GLU A 106 5.32 -6.12 -9.30
N LEU A 107 4.84 -5.70 -8.13
CA LEU A 107 4.01 -4.51 -8.00
C LEU A 107 4.78 -3.25 -8.40
N VAL A 108 6.00 -3.07 -7.87
CA VAL A 108 6.87 -1.93 -8.20
C VAL A 108 7.16 -1.90 -9.68
N LYS A 109 7.53 -3.04 -10.27
CA LYS A 109 7.80 -3.15 -11.70
C LYS A 109 6.60 -2.74 -12.54
N LYS A 110 5.41 -3.30 -12.28
CA LYS A 110 4.19 -2.97 -13.03
C LYS A 110 3.83 -1.48 -12.94
N LEU A 111 3.96 -0.88 -11.76
CA LEU A 111 3.66 0.54 -11.58
C LEU A 111 4.73 1.44 -12.20
N SER A 112 5.99 1.04 -12.17
CA SER A 112 7.09 1.76 -12.81
C SER A 112 7.00 1.69 -14.33
N ASP A 113 6.78 0.50 -14.91
CA ASP A 113 6.56 0.30 -16.34
C ASP A 113 5.33 1.10 -16.85
N GLY A 114 4.33 1.26 -15.98
CA GLY A 114 3.15 2.08 -16.24
C GLY A 114 3.39 3.59 -16.15
N GLY A 115 4.57 4.04 -15.70
CA GLY A 115 4.90 5.45 -15.54
C GLY A 115 4.23 6.13 -14.32
N TYR A 116 3.80 5.37 -13.33
CA TYR A 116 3.17 5.90 -12.12
C TYR A 116 4.17 6.24 -11.02
N ILE A 117 5.25 5.48 -10.92
CA ILE A 117 6.29 5.60 -9.90
C ILE A 117 7.68 5.38 -10.51
N ILE A 118 8.69 5.67 -9.73
CA ILE A 118 10.09 5.32 -10.03
C ILE A 118 10.45 4.10 -9.18
N ASP A 119 11.06 3.09 -9.82
CA ASP A 119 11.61 1.94 -9.12
C ASP A 119 12.95 2.30 -8.46
N GLY A 120 12.99 2.21 -7.15
CA GLY A 120 14.18 2.39 -6.30
C GLY A 120 14.47 1.15 -5.45
N THR A 121 14.01 -0.03 -5.86
CA THR A 121 14.07 -1.27 -5.07
C THR A 121 15.48 -1.61 -4.61
N TYR A 122 16.48 -1.42 -5.45
CA TYR A 122 17.87 -1.74 -5.13
C TYR A 122 18.69 -0.54 -4.67
N SER A 123 18.34 0.69 -5.11
CA SER A 123 19.01 1.90 -4.66
C SER A 123 18.15 3.15 -4.88
N LEU A 124 17.85 3.84 -3.81
CA LEU A 124 17.23 5.16 -3.86
C LEU A 124 18.17 6.21 -4.46
N VAL A 125 19.46 6.03 -4.21
CA VAL A 125 20.52 6.92 -4.73
C VAL A 125 20.58 6.92 -6.25
N GLU A 126 20.38 5.77 -6.88
CA GLU A 126 20.32 5.65 -8.35
C GLU A 126 18.95 6.05 -8.92
N ALA A 127 17.90 5.91 -8.14
CA ALA A 127 16.55 6.28 -8.54
C ALA A 127 16.30 7.79 -8.45
N TRP A 128 16.96 8.50 -7.54
CA TRP A 128 16.73 9.91 -7.26
C TRP A 128 16.87 10.83 -8.47
N PRO A 129 17.93 10.75 -9.31
CA PRO A 129 18.05 11.61 -10.48
C PRO A 129 16.91 11.45 -11.48
N LYS A 130 16.26 10.29 -11.50
CA LYS A 130 15.11 10.03 -12.40
C LYS A 130 13.87 10.89 -12.05
N LEU A 131 13.85 11.54 -10.87
CA LEU A 131 12.80 12.49 -10.50
C LEU A 131 12.85 13.76 -11.36
N GLU A 132 14.04 14.11 -11.88
CA GLU A 132 14.18 15.21 -12.81
C GLU A 132 13.45 14.86 -14.11
N GLY A 133 12.50 15.70 -14.49
CA GLY A 133 11.65 15.44 -15.66
C GLY A 133 10.57 14.37 -15.49
N PHE A 134 10.54 13.62 -14.37
CA PHE A 134 9.49 12.63 -14.16
C PHE A 134 8.15 13.32 -13.88
N VAL A 135 7.17 13.03 -14.72
CA VAL A 135 5.78 13.44 -14.54
C VAL A 135 4.97 12.18 -14.30
N PRO A 136 4.41 11.99 -13.10
CA PRO A 136 3.59 10.81 -12.82
C PRO A 136 2.41 10.75 -13.80
N ARG A 137 2.13 9.57 -14.32
CA ARG A 137 0.95 9.36 -15.15
C ARG A 137 -0.31 9.73 -14.38
N ASN A 138 -1.19 10.48 -15.01
CA ASN A 138 -2.43 10.94 -14.39
C ASN A 138 -3.35 9.76 -14.07
N ASN A 139 -4.05 9.87 -12.95
CA ASN A 139 -4.66 8.74 -12.27
C ASN A 139 -6.14 8.68 -12.56
N ASP A 140 -6.52 8.20 -13.71
CA ASP A 140 -7.89 7.76 -13.99
C ASP A 140 -8.09 6.29 -13.60
N PHE A 141 -7.56 5.89 -12.43
CA PHE A 141 -7.93 4.59 -11.87
C PHE A 141 -9.42 4.60 -11.54
N LYS A 142 -10.25 4.34 -12.51
CA LYS A 142 -11.58 3.78 -12.25
C LYS A 142 -11.29 2.43 -11.58
N CYS A 143 -11.53 2.37 -10.29
CA CYS A 143 -11.38 1.13 -9.54
C CYS A 143 -12.44 0.15 -10.04
N GLU A 144 -12.13 -0.61 -11.08
CA GLU A 144 -13.02 -1.63 -11.65
C GLU A 144 -13.25 -2.81 -10.69
N ILE A 145 -12.41 -2.90 -9.64
CA ILE A 145 -12.55 -3.92 -8.60
C ILE A 145 -13.83 -3.73 -7.77
N VAL A 146 -14.22 -2.49 -7.47
CA VAL A 146 -15.43 -2.25 -6.66
C VAL A 146 -16.69 -2.76 -7.37
N PRO A 147 -16.94 -2.46 -8.65
CA PRO A 147 -18.08 -3.05 -9.38
C PRO A 147 -18.02 -4.58 -9.51
N VAL A 148 -16.82 -5.16 -9.56
CA VAL A 148 -16.66 -6.61 -9.61
C VAL A 148 -16.99 -7.23 -8.25
N LEU A 149 -16.48 -6.65 -7.16
CA LEU A 149 -16.79 -7.11 -5.80
C LEU A 149 -18.26 -6.94 -5.47
N ASP A 150 -18.89 -5.81 -5.84
CA ASP A 150 -20.30 -5.57 -5.61
C ASP A 150 -21.17 -6.60 -6.35
N ARG A 151 -20.85 -6.94 -7.59
CA ARG A 151 -21.53 -8.01 -8.33
C ARG A 151 -21.33 -9.38 -7.67
N TRP A 152 -20.15 -9.66 -7.19
CA TRP A 152 -19.82 -10.94 -6.55
C TRP A 152 -20.54 -11.10 -5.21
N ILE A 153 -20.52 -10.04 -4.38
CA ILE A 153 -21.23 -10.00 -3.10
C ILE A 153 -22.72 -10.10 -3.31
N SER A 154 -23.28 -9.36 -4.29
CA SER A 154 -24.73 -9.43 -4.62
C SER A 154 -25.15 -10.82 -5.06
N ALA A 155 -24.39 -11.46 -5.94
CA ALA A 155 -24.66 -12.83 -6.39
C ALA A 155 -24.57 -13.84 -5.24
N TRP A 156 -23.60 -13.68 -4.35
CA TRP A 156 -23.47 -14.51 -3.17
C TRP A 156 -24.63 -14.32 -2.18
N MET A 157 -25.06 -13.09 -1.93
CA MET A 157 -26.20 -12.78 -1.06
C MET A 157 -27.52 -13.34 -1.63
N GLU A 158 -27.71 -13.29 -2.94
CA GLU A 158 -28.87 -13.91 -3.60
C GLU A 158 -28.87 -15.45 -3.45
N GLN A 159 -27.70 -16.06 -3.58
CA GLN A 159 -27.54 -17.50 -3.42
C GLN A 159 -27.82 -17.96 -1.99
N GLU A 160 -27.32 -17.24 -0.99
CA GLU A 160 -27.62 -17.46 0.43
C GLU A 160 -29.09 -17.21 0.77
N GLY A 161 -29.70 -16.18 0.19
CA GLY A 161 -31.12 -15.90 0.36
C GLY A 161 -32.00 -17.03 -0.18
N ARG A 162 -31.66 -17.63 -1.34
CA ARG A 162 -32.34 -18.81 -1.92
C ARG A 162 -32.17 -20.03 -1.02
N ARG A 163 -30.96 -20.31 -0.55
CA ARG A 163 -30.66 -21.45 0.33
C ARG A 163 -31.48 -21.37 1.63
N ARG A 164 -31.52 -20.22 2.27
CA ARG A 164 -32.32 -20.00 3.50
C ARG A 164 -33.83 -20.12 3.26
N SER A 165 -34.31 -19.72 2.09
CA SER A 165 -35.74 -19.86 1.73
C SER A 165 -36.12 -21.32 1.48
N GLU A 166 -35.23 -22.11 0.86
CA GLU A 166 -35.41 -23.56 0.66
C GLU A 166 -35.36 -24.33 1.99
N GLU A 167 -34.41 -24.03 2.87
CA GLU A 167 -34.33 -24.61 4.21
C GLU A 167 -35.59 -24.34 5.02
N ARG A 168 -36.16 -23.11 4.94
CA ARG A 168 -37.45 -22.78 5.57
C ARG A 168 -38.63 -23.52 4.98
N ARG A 169 -38.62 -23.78 3.65
CA ARG A 169 -39.67 -24.53 2.97
C ARG A 169 -39.62 -25.99 3.39
N VAL A 170 -38.45 -26.61 3.34
CA VAL A 170 -38.24 -28.00 3.78
C VAL A 170 -38.59 -28.18 5.26
N GLY A 171 -38.18 -27.24 6.11
CA GLY A 171 -38.53 -27.27 7.54
C GLY A 171 -40.03 -27.13 7.80
N LYS A 172 -40.79 -26.41 6.97
CA LYS A 172 -42.26 -26.34 7.04
C LYS A 172 -42.91 -27.64 6.55
N GLU A 173 -42.44 -28.22 5.44
CA GLU A 173 -42.93 -29.49 4.91
C GLU A 173 -42.64 -30.65 5.87
N CYS A 174 -41.51 -30.66 6.56
CA CYS A 174 -41.23 -31.65 7.61
C CYS A 174 -42.18 -31.52 8.81
N ARG A 175 -42.53 -30.29 9.23
CA ARG A 175 -43.46 -30.08 10.34
C ARG A 175 -44.92 -30.43 9.97
N SER A 176 -45.34 -30.30 8.71
CA SER A 176 -46.69 -30.68 8.30
C SER A 176 -46.87 -32.20 8.16
N ARG A 177 -45.77 -32.96 7.99
CA ARG A 177 -45.81 -34.44 7.96
C ARG A 177 -45.85 -35.11 9.32
N TRP A 178 -45.52 -34.36 10.40
CA TRP A 178 -45.61 -34.84 11.79
C TRP A 178 -46.80 -34.21 12.50
N SER A 179 -48.00 -34.44 12.02
CA SER A 179 -49.20 -34.22 12.79
C SER A 179 -49.51 -35.51 13.58
N PRO A 180 -49.47 -35.48 14.91
CA PRO A 180 -49.74 -36.68 15.72
C PRO A 180 -51.24 -36.81 15.96
N TYR A 181 -51.99 -37.12 14.92
CA TYR A 181 -53.42 -37.58 15.12
C TYR A 181 -53.76 -38.53 13.99
N HIS A 182 -53.62 -39.77 14.29
CA HIS A 182 -54.56 -40.85 13.99
C HIS A 182 -54.60 -41.77 15.21
#